data_b3faed163720b80033f99da49d1ff816
#
_entry.id   b3faed163720b80033f99da49d1ff816
#
_cell.length_a   1.000
_cell.length_b   1.000
_cell.length_c   1.000
_cell.angle_alpha   90.00
_cell.angle_beta   90.00
_cell.angle_gamma   90.00
#
_symmetry.space_group_name_H-M   'P 1'
#
loop_
_entity.id
_entity.type
_entity.pdbx_description
1 polymer ?
#
loop_
_entity_poly.entity_id
_entity_poly.type
_entity_poly.pdbx_seq_one_letter_code
_entity_poly.pdbx_strand_id
1 'polypeptide(L)'
;MKAINKIIILGMAVALFNSCDLTLLPENAVTPENYFQNKSDLELWTNQFYTLLDEPDASAGTNADDMIDKGMGQVIEGARSAASETGWSWTKLRHINYFLQHSSNCDDETARNQYNGVAQFFRA
;
A
#
# COMPACT_ATOMS: atom_id res chain seq x y z
N MET A 1 -53.58 17.43 -26.84
CA MET A 1 -52.52 16.75 -27.62
C MET A 1 -51.12 17.34 -27.45
N LYS A 2 -50.90 18.65 -27.56
CA LYS A 2 -49.56 19.26 -27.43
C LYS A 2 -48.89 19.09 -26.04
N ALA A 3 -49.67 19.02 -24.95
CA ALA A 3 -49.13 18.85 -23.59
C ALA A 3 -48.68 17.38 -23.34
N ILE A 4 -49.44 16.42 -23.83
CA ILE A 4 -49.12 14.98 -23.69
C ILE A 4 -47.83 14.63 -24.43
N ASN A 5 -47.62 15.17 -25.63
CA ASN A 5 -46.40 14.97 -26.37
C ASN A 5 -45.14 15.52 -25.64
N LYS A 6 -45.27 16.67 -24.95
CA LYS A 6 -44.18 17.24 -24.16
C LYS A 6 -43.83 16.36 -22.96
N ILE A 7 -44.83 15.78 -22.30
CA ILE A 7 -44.62 14.88 -21.16
C ILE A 7 -43.94 13.57 -21.60
N ILE A 8 -44.34 13.04 -22.73
CA ILE A 8 -43.72 11.84 -23.30
C ILE A 8 -42.25 12.09 -23.69
N ILE A 9 -41.94 13.22 -24.33
CA ILE A 9 -40.58 13.58 -24.71
C ILE A 9 -39.72 13.80 -23.48
N LEU A 10 -40.24 14.44 -22.43
CA LEU A 10 -39.52 14.66 -21.17
C LEU A 10 -39.25 13.34 -20.45
N GLY A 11 -40.21 12.41 -20.41
CA GLY A 11 -40.05 11.09 -19.83
C GLY A 11 -39.02 10.24 -20.58
N MET A 12 -39.01 10.34 -21.92
CA MET A 12 -38.04 9.62 -22.77
C MET A 12 -36.60 10.19 -22.60
N ALA A 13 -36.47 11.51 -22.40
CA ALA A 13 -35.17 12.14 -22.13
C ALA A 13 -34.59 11.70 -20.77
N VAL A 14 -35.41 11.60 -19.72
CA VAL A 14 -34.95 11.12 -18.39
C VAL A 14 -34.51 9.66 -18.43
N ALA A 15 -35.13 8.81 -19.24
CA ALA A 15 -34.75 7.40 -19.38
C ALA A 15 -33.38 7.19 -20.05
N LEU A 16 -32.89 8.15 -20.81
CA LEU A 16 -31.59 8.06 -21.50
C LEU A 16 -30.37 8.37 -20.58
N PHE A 17 -30.59 8.94 -19.40
CA PHE A 17 -29.50 9.29 -18.49
C PHE A 17 -29.05 8.15 -17.57
N ASN A 18 -29.69 6.99 -17.58
CA ASN A 18 -29.35 5.85 -16.72
C ASN A 18 -28.39 4.82 -17.38
N SER A 19 -27.68 5.20 -18.44
CA SER A 19 -27.00 4.21 -19.30
C SER A 19 -25.49 4.07 -19.09
N CYS A 20 -24.88 4.70 -18.10
CA CYS A 20 -23.44 4.54 -17.90
C CYS A 20 -23.14 4.10 -16.48
N ASP A 21 -22.86 2.81 -16.32
CA ASP A 21 -22.10 2.35 -15.15
C ASP A 21 -20.64 2.70 -15.41
N LEU A 22 -20.17 3.79 -14.77
CA LEU A 22 -18.77 4.26 -14.85
C LEU A 22 -17.83 3.51 -13.91
N THR A 23 -18.34 2.52 -13.16
CA THR A 23 -17.58 1.71 -12.21
C THR A 23 -17.03 0.42 -12.81
N LEU A 24 -16.73 0.41 -14.11
CA LEU A 24 -16.08 -0.73 -14.76
C LEU A 24 -14.65 -0.86 -14.24
N LEU A 25 -14.47 -1.76 -13.27
CA LEU A 25 -13.14 -2.21 -12.86
C LEU A 25 -12.52 -3.03 -13.99
N PRO A 26 -11.25 -2.81 -14.33
CA PRO A 26 -10.59 -3.61 -15.35
C PRO A 26 -10.50 -5.06 -14.88
N GLU A 27 -11.09 -5.99 -15.64
CA GLU A 27 -11.11 -7.44 -15.32
C GLU A 27 -9.71 -8.05 -15.24
N ASN A 28 -8.72 -7.46 -15.90
CA ASN A 28 -7.36 -7.96 -15.99
C ASN A 28 -6.37 -7.20 -15.10
N ALA A 29 -6.84 -6.29 -14.24
CA ALA A 29 -5.99 -5.56 -13.30
C ALA A 29 -6.32 -5.97 -11.87
N VAL A 30 -5.27 -6.11 -11.07
CA VAL A 30 -5.41 -6.28 -9.63
C VAL A 30 -5.86 -4.95 -9.04
N THR A 31 -7.10 -4.91 -8.57
CA THR A 31 -7.66 -3.75 -7.86
C THR A 31 -7.83 -4.07 -6.38
N PRO A 32 -7.91 -3.06 -5.49
CA PRO A 32 -8.12 -3.33 -4.06
C PRO A 32 -9.39 -4.12 -3.78
N GLU A 33 -10.41 -3.97 -4.63
CA GLU A 33 -11.71 -4.61 -4.47
C GLU A 33 -11.69 -6.10 -4.77
N ASN A 34 -10.82 -6.56 -5.66
CA ASN A 34 -10.68 -7.97 -6.06
C ASN A 34 -9.40 -8.64 -5.54
N TYR A 35 -8.58 -7.91 -4.78
CA TYR A 35 -7.42 -8.44 -4.07
C TYR A 35 -7.68 -8.42 -2.55
N PHE A 36 -6.88 -9.07 -1.77
CA PHE A 36 -7.03 -9.24 -0.31
C PHE A 36 -8.29 -10.01 0.11
N GLN A 37 -8.82 -10.87 -0.76
CA GLN A 37 -10.06 -11.62 -0.49
C GLN A 37 -9.82 -12.86 0.38
N ASN A 38 -8.64 -13.42 0.34
CA ASN A 38 -8.31 -14.67 1.01
C ASN A 38 -6.97 -14.60 1.74
N LYS A 39 -6.72 -15.61 2.59
CA LYS A 39 -5.48 -15.73 3.37
C LYS A 39 -4.23 -15.68 2.49
N SER A 40 -4.24 -16.32 1.32
CA SER A 40 -3.08 -16.38 0.43
C SER A 40 -2.69 -14.99 -0.10
N ASP A 41 -3.67 -14.13 -0.39
CA ASP A 41 -3.43 -12.77 -0.84
C ASP A 41 -2.74 -11.94 0.26
N LEU A 42 -3.22 -12.09 1.52
CA LEU A 42 -2.61 -11.42 2.66
C LEU A 42 -1.18 -11.89 2.89
N GLU A 43 -0.94 -13.20 2.78
CA GLU A 43 0.39 -13.80 2.92
C GLU A 43 1.35 -13.31 1.84
N LEU A 44 0.95 -13.38 0.58
CA LEU A 44 1.78 -12.93 -0.55
C LEU A 44 2.16 -11.44 -0.43
N TRP A 45 1.25 -10.61 0.00
CA TRP A 45 1.54 -9.19 0.17
C TRP A 45 2.48 -8.93 1.35
N THR A 46 2.24 -9.56 2.50
CA THR A 46 3.06 -9.36 3.70
C THR A 46 4.45 -9.96 3.57
N ASN A 47 4.64 -11.00 2.75
CA ASN A 47 5.96 -11.56 2.47
C ASN A 47 6.92 -10.53 1.86
N GLN A 48 6.42 -9.53 1.14
CA GLN A 48 7.26 -8.44 0.63
C GLN A 48 7.84 -7.56 1.75
N PHE A 49 7.23 -7.53 2.93
CA PHE A 49 7.73 -6.71 4.04
C PHE A 49 9.04 -7.25 4.60
N TYR A 50 9.29 -8.56 4.48
CA TYR A 50 10.55 -9.16 4.91
C TYR A 50 11.77 -8.67 4.13
N THR A 51 11.57 -8.11 2.93
CA THR A 51 12.65 -7.42 2.20
C THR A 51 13.09 -6.10 2.84
N LEU A 52 12.41 -5.67 3.91
CA LEU A 52 12.79 -4.51 4.73
C LEU A 52 13.88 -4.86 5.74
N LEU A 53 14.02 -6.14 6.08
CA LEU A 53 15.07 -6.61 6.97
C LEU A 53 16.36 -6.65 6.17
N ASP A 54 17.34 -5.92 6.64
CA ASP A 54 18.68 -5.99 6.09
C ASP A 54 19.26 -7.39 6.35
N GLU A 55 20.01 -7.91 5.39
CA GLU A 55 20.80 -9.12 5.64
C GLU A 55 21.77 -8.82 6.80
N PRO A 56 21.96 -9.79 7.72
CA PRO A 56 22.97 -9.63 8.76
C PRO A 56 24.34 -9.57 8.08
N ASP A 57 24.83 -8.36 7.88
CA ASP A 57 26.13 -8.08 7.33
C ASP A 57 27.17 -8.05 8.46
N ALA A 58 28.34 -8.61 8.20
CA ALA A 58 29.49 -8.51 9.10
C ALA A 58 29.91 -7.06 9.36
N SER A 59 29.51 -6.12 8.50
CA SER A 59 29.72 -4.68 8.64
C SER A 59 28.62 -3.96 9.42
N ALA A 60 27.60 -4.66 9.91
CA ALA A 60 26.46 -4.04 10.60
C ALA A 60 26.86 -3.29 11.89
N GLY A 61 28.02 -3.59 12.45
CA GLY A 61 28.61 -2.91 13.61
C GLY A 61 29.49 -1.69 13.28
N THR A 62 29.73 -1.35 12.01
CA THR A 62 30.69 -0.30 11.64
C THR A 62 30.29 1.11 12.06
N ASN A 63 29.02 1.31 12.44
CA ASN A 63 28.50 2.56 13.00
C ASN A 63 28.27 2.49 14.53
N ALA A 64 28.70 1.40 15.18
CA ALA A 64 28.63 1.23 16.61
C ALA A 64 29.97 1.62 17.27
N ASP A 65 29.95 1.87 18.57
CA ASP A 65 31.14 2.29 19.32
C ASP A 65 32.26 1.25 19.35
N ASP A 66 31.97 0.00 19.01
CA ASP A 66 32.85 -1.15 19.09
C ASP A 66 33.53 -1.50 17.76
N MET A 67 33.10 -0.90 16.64
CA MET A 67 33.65 -1.21 15.33
C MET A 67 33.73 0.05 14.46
N ILE A 68 34.95 0.40 14.06
CA ILE A 68 35.22 1.56 13.18
C ILE A 68 35.81 1.03 11.88
N ASP A 69 35.20 1.38 10.77
CA ASP A 69 35.75 1.09 9.45
C ASP A 69 36.94 2.01 9.13
N LYS A 70 37.73 1.67 8.10
CA LYS A 70 38.93 2.44 7.69
C LYS A 70 38.67 3.92 7.40
N GLY A 71 37.40 4.28 7.11
CA GLY A 71 36.94 5.68 7.05
C GLY A 71 35.85 5.89 8.08
N MET A 72 35.96 6.89 8.92
CA MET A 72 34.87 7.23 9.82
C MET A 72 33.65 7.62 9.01
N GLY A 73 32.49 6.99 9.32
CA GLY A 73 31.23 7.36 8.66
C GLY A 73 30.80 8.79 9.03
N GLN A 74 30.08 9.46 8.16
CA GLN A 74 29.61 10.84 8.36
C GLN A 74 28.86 11.06 9.68
N VAL A 75 28.25 10.00 10.26
CA VAL A 75 27.57 10.05 11.56
C VAL A 75 28.58 10.24 12.68
N ILE A 76 29.70 9.49 12.65
CA ILE A 76 30.76 9.53 13.67
C ILE A 76 31.55 10.84 13.56
N GLU A 77 31.79 11.32 12.35
CA GLU A 77 32.48 12.60 12.09
C GLU A 77 31.61 13.83 12.41
N GLY A 78 30.31 13.65 12.66
CA GLY A 78 29.37 14.76 12.82
C GLY A 78 29.14 15.58 11.54
N ALA A 79 29.57 15.06 10.40
CA ALA A 79 29.45 15.72 9.09
C ALA A 79 28.07 15.55 8.45
N ARG A 80 27.19 14.77 9.05
CA ARG A 80 25.84 14.53 8.54
C ARG A 80 24.99 15.79 8.58
N SER A 81 24.45 16.20 7.47
CA SER A 81 23.55 17.34 7.35
C SER A 81 22.29 16.99 6.57
N ALA A 82 21.19 17.72 6.80
CA ALA A 82 19.95 17.51 6.06
C ALA A 82 20.12 17.70 4.53
N ALA A 83 21.09 18.49 4.12
CA ALA A 83 21.39 18.73 2.70
C ALA A 83 22.19 17.58 2.07
N SER A 84 22.97 16.83 2.85
CA SER A 84 23.73 15.67 2.38
C SER A 84 22.92 14.37 2.38
N GLU A 85 21.80 14.36 3.09
CA GLU A 85 20.93 13.18 3.19
C GLU A 85 20.00 13.11 1.99
N THR A 86 20.25 12.11 1.16
CA THR A 86 19.38 11.73 0.04
C THR A 86 18.75 10.37 0.35
N GLY A 87 17.60 10.08 -0.26
CA GLY A 87 17.04 8.74 -0.18
C GLY A 87 15.90 8.55 0.82
N TRP A 88 15.31 9.62 1.31
CA TRP A 88 14.04 9.51 2.03
C TRP A 88 12.97 8.90 1.11
N SER A 89 12.63 7.65 1.36
CA SER A 89 11.61 6.94 0.60
C SER A 89 10.53 6.41 1.54
N TRP A 90 9.31 6.86 1.30
CA TRP A 90 8.13 6.42 2.04
C TRP A 90 7.37 5.30 1.30
N THR A 91 7.92 4.77 0.22
CA THR A 91 7.25 3.78 -0.64
C THR A 91 6.90 2.53 0.15
N LYS A 92 7.84 1.99 0.91
CA LYS A 92 7.63 0.78 1.72
C LYS A 92 6.57 1.00 2.81
N LEU A 93 6.62 2.15 3.50
CA LEU A 93 5.62 2.51 4.50
C LEU A 93 4.22 2.69 3.87
N ARG A 94 4.15 3.25 2.65
CA ARG A 94 2.88 3.35 1.91
C ARG A 94 2.31 1.98 1.58
N HIS A 95 3.15 1.02 1.19
CA HIS A 95 2.71 -0.36 0.93
C HIS A 95 2.14 -1.03 2.17
N ILE A 96 2.75 -0.82 3.34
CA ILE A 96 2.25 -1.33 4.61
C ILE A 96 0.90 -0.68 4.97
N ASN A 97 0.80 0.65 4.86
CA ASN A 97 -0.44 1.36 5.14
C ASN A 97 -1.56 0.96 4.17
N TYR A 98 -1.23 0.76 2.90
CA TYR A 98 -2.18 0.28 1.89
C TYR A 98 -2.73 -1.10 2.26
N PHE A 99 -1.86 -2.03 2.66
CA PHE A 99 -2.27 -3.34 3.15
C PHE A 99 -3.23 -3.22 4.35
N LEU A 100 -2.86 -2.44 5.38
CA LEU A 100 -3.68 -2.27 6.57
C LEU A 100 -5.05 -1.66 6.27
N GLN A 101 -5.13 -0.82 5.26
CA GLN A 101 -6.40 -0.20 4.82
C GLN A 101 -7.33 -1.22 4.13
N HIS A 102 -6.77 -2.17 3.37
CA HIS A 102 -7.54 -3.09 2.53
C HIS A 102 -7.63 -4.52 3.07
N SER A 103 -6.89 -4.87 4.11
CA SER A 103 -6.91 -6.21 4.73
C SER A 103 -8.28 -6.62 5.24
N SER A 104 -9.18 -5.65 5.49
CA SER A 104 -10.57 -5.89 5.90
C SER A 104 -11.42 -6.58 4.82
N ASN A 105 -10.96 -6.62 3.56
CA ASN A 105 -11.65 -7.31 2.48
C ASN A 105 -11.61 -8.84 2.65
N CYS A 106 -10.68 -9.36 3.46
CA CYS A 106 -10.60 -10.78 3.77
C CYS A 106 -11.60 -11.15 4.88
N ASP A 107 -12.47 -12.13 4.61
CA ASP A 107 -13.47 -12.61 5.57
C ASP A 107 -12.86 -13.46 6.68
N ASP A 108 -11.68 -14.08 6.47
CA ASP A 108 -10.98 -14.85 7.49
C ASP A 108 -10.36 -13.93 8.55
N GLU A 109 -11.07 -13.79 9.67
CA GLU A 109 -10.66 -12.95 10.79
C GLU A 109 -9.32 -13.40 11.39
N THR A 110 -9.08 -14.70 11.48
CA THR A 110 -7.85 -15.26 12.04
C THR A 110 -6.65 -14.89 11.18
N ALA A 111 -6.75 -15.09 9.86
CA ALA A 111 -5.72 -14.70 8.91
C ALA A 111 -5.51 -13.18 8.92
N ARG A 112 -6.59 -12.40 8.92
CA ARG A 112 -6.53 -10.93 8.97
C ARG A 112 -5.79 -10.44 10.21
N ASN A 113 -6.10 -10.97 11.39
CA ASN A 113 -5.43 -10.57 12.63
C ASN A 113 -3.95 -10.94 12.63
N GLN A 114 -3.60 -12.12 12.13
CA GLN A 114 -2.22 -12.57 11.99
C GLN A 114 -1.41 -11.64 11.09
N TYR A 115 -1.87 -11.38 9.87
CA TYR A 115 -1.11 -10.58 8.90
C TYR A 115 -1.15 -9.08 9.20
N ASN A 116 -2.20 -8.59 9.85
CA ASN A 116 -2.19 -7.23 10.39
C ASN A 116 -1.14 -7.07 11.48
N GLY A 117 -0.94 -8.07 12.32
CA GLY A 117 0.16 -8.07 13.30
C GLY A 117 1.53 -7.97 12.65
N VAL A 118 1.78 -8.75 11.58
CA VAL A 118 3.00 -8.65 10.77
C VAL A 118 3.17 -7.26 10.17
N ALA A 119 2.12 -6.71 9.57
CA ALA A 119 2.17 -5.38 8.97
C ALA A 119 2.44 -4.28 10.01
N GLN A 120 1.85 -4.38 11.19
CA GLN A 120 2.08 -3.43 12.29
C GLN A 120 3.51 -3.51 12.82
N PHE A 121 4.09 -4.71 12.90
CA PHE A 121 5.50 -4.90 13.27
C PHE A 121 6.42 -4.14 12.30
N PHE A 122 6.24 -4.32 11.00
CA PHE A 122 7.06 -3.63 10.00
C PHE A 122 6.79 -2.13 9.89
N ARG A 123 5.64 -1.68 10.37
CA ARG A 123 5.29 -0.25 10.40
C ARG A 123 5.98 0.50 11.54
N ALA A 124 6.21 -0.16 12.68
CA ALA A 124 6.83 0.42 13.87
C ALA A 124 8.31 0.73 13.68
#